data_2c9fd6446bb9552b71fdee38d6429085
#
_entry.id   2c9fd6446bb9552b71fdee38d6429085
#
_cell.length_a   1.000
_cell.length_b   1.000
_cell.length_c   1.000
_cell.angle_alpha   90.00
_cell.angle_beta   90.00
_cell.angle_gamma   90.00
#
_symmetry.space_group_name_H-M   'P 1'
#
loop_
_entity.id
_entity.type
_entity.pdbx_description
1 polymer ?
#
loop_
_entity_poly.entity_id
_entity_poly.type
_entity_poly.pdbx_seq_one_letter_code
_entity_poly.pdbx_strand_id
1 'polypeptide(L)'
;MSRQPSSEVRPRLVARHEIRDSLQQMILNGEQRGGAKLVQQQLAKRFGVAQGVVREALLELQAYGLVETIDNRGMFVSQLSTQKLLDSFDVREMHEGL
;
A
#
# COMPACT_ATOMS: atom_id res chain seq x y z
N MET A 1 -18.68 -6.76 28.21
CA MET A 1 -18.40 -6.75 28.10
C MET A 1 -17.50 -6.43 27.84
N SER A 2 -17.19 -6.40 27.80
CA SER A 2 -16.34 -5.92 27.71
C SER A 2 -15.52 -6.11 26.76
N ARG A 3 -14.96 -5.34 26.19
CA ARG A 3 -14.17 -5.49 25.28
C ARG A 3 -12.91 -5.80 25.71
N GLN A 4 -12.21 -6.67 25.34
CA GLN A 4 -10.96 -6.96 25.73
C GLN A 4 -9.98 -6.28 24.93
N PRO A 5 -8.85 -5.84 25.42
CA PRO A 5 -7.82 -5.17 24.65
C PRO A 5 -7.32 -6.02 23.51
N SER A 6 -7.28 -7.30 23.69
CA SER A 6 -6.78 -8.15 22.65
C SER A 6 -7.73 -8.18 21.48
N SER A 7 -9.01 -7.95 21.71
CA SER A 7 -9.92 -7.95 20.61
C SER A 7 -9.80 -6.70 19.79
N GLU A 8 -9.16 -5.67 20.31
CA GLU A 8 -8.91 -4.50 19.50
C GLU A 8 -7.64 -4.67 18.72
N VAL A 9 -6.66 -5.34 19.27
CA VAL A 9 -5.38 -5.51 18.61
C VAL A 9 -5.52 -6.38 17.37
N ARG A 10 -6.24 -7.47 17.47
CA ARG A 10 -6.38 -8.34 16.33
C ARG A 10 -7.04 -7.69 15.15
N PRO A 11 -8.18 -7.02 15.30
CA PRO A 11 -8.78 -6.35 14.17
C PRO A 11 -7.87 -5.31 13.54
N ARG A 12 -7.04 -4.66 14.36
CA ARG A 12 -6.16 -3.66 13.83
C ARG A 12 -5.10 -4.29 12.93
N LEU A 13 -4.54 -5.43 13.33
CA LEU A 13 -3.55 -6.07 12.52
C LEU A 13 -4.14 -6.61 11.22
N VAL A 14 -5.33 -7.16 11.28
CA VAL A 14 -5.98 -7.66 10.10
C VAL A 14 -6.27 -6.50 9.16
N ALA A 15 -6.75 -5.40 9.71
CA ALA A 15 -7.06 -4.25 8.89
C ALA A 15 -5.80 -3.72 8.20
N ARG A 16 -4.69 -3.68 8.91
CA ARG A 16 -3.46 -3.19 8.31
C ARG A 16 -3.05 -4.04 7.11
N HIS A 17 -3.16 -5.37 7.25
CA HIS A 17 -2.79 -6.25 6.16
C HIS A 17 -3.76 -6.12 5.00
N GLU A 18 -5.04 -5.98 5.28
CA GLU A 18 -6.01 -5.82 4.22
C GLU A 18 -5.81 -4.51 3.49
N ILE A 19 -5.52 -3.45 4.22
CA ILE A 19 -5.28 -2.16 3.61
C ILE A 19 -4.01 -2.21 2.77
N ARG A 20 -2.97 -2.86 3.27
CA ARG A 20 -1.75 -2.99 2.51
C ARG A 20 -2.01 -3.72 1.20
N ASP A 21 -2.76 -4.83 1.25
CA ASP A 21 -3.05 -5.58 0.06
C ASP A 21 -3.91 -4.79 -0.92
N SER A 22 -4.88 -4.05 -0.41
CA SER A 22 -5.72 -3.22 -1.25
C SER A 22 -4.92 -2.13 -1.92
N LEU A 23 -4.04 -1.48 -1.18
CA LEU A 23 -3.21 -0.43 -1.75
C LEU A 23 -2.26 -1.01 -2.80
N GLN A 24 -1.73 -2.18 -2.54
CA GLN A 24 -0.85 -2.80 -3.49
C GLN A 24 -1.59 -3.10 -4.78
N GLN A 25 -2.83 -3.57 -4.69
CA GLN A 25 -3.63 -3.82 -5.87
C GLN A 25 -3.94 -2.53 -6.62
N MET A 26 -4.22 -1.45 -5.90
CA MET A 26 -4.48 -0.18 -6.54
C MET A 26 -3.28 0.30 -7.33
N ILE A 27 -2.09 0.06 -6.83
CA ILE A 27 -0.87 0.42 -7.53
C ILE A 27 -0.68 -0.48 -8.73
N LEU A 28 -0.90 -1.77 -8.56
CA LEU A 28 -0.68 -2.71 -9.64
C LEU A 28 -1.66 -2.55 -10.77
N ASN A 29 -2.90 -2.24 -10.47
CA ASN A 29 -3.90 -2.12 -11.53
C ASN A 29 -3.98 -0.72 -12.11
N GLY A 30 -3.13 0.18 -11.69
CA GLY A 30 -3.09 1.51 -12.28
C GLY A 30 -4.00 2.54 -11.66
N GLU A 31 -4.78 2.17 -10.67
CA GLU A 31 -5.63 3.14 -10.02
C GLU A 31 -4.78 4.21 -9.34
N GLN A 32 -3.67 3.81 -8.74
CA GLN A 32 -2.72 4.74 -8.16
C GLN A 32 -1.46 4.66 -8.99
N ARG A 33 -1.23 5.66 -9.78
CA ARG A 33 -0.10 5.65 -10.69
C ARG A 33 1.19 6.04 -10.02
N GLY A 34 2.29 5.75 -10.66
CA GLY A 34 3.58 6.16 -10.15
C GLY A 34 3.62 7.66 -9.98
N GLY A 35 4.08 8.11 -8.85
CA GLY A 35 4.12 9.53 -8.53
C GLY A 35 2.85 10.06 -7.91
N ALA A 36 1.80 9.27 -7.82
CA ALA A 36 0.55 9.74 -7.24
C ALA A 36 0.71 9.93 -5.74
N LYS A 37 0.12 10.97 -5.20
CA LYS A 37 0.22 11.24 -3.79
C LYS A 37 -0.78 10.37 -3.03
N LEU A 38 -0.30 9.79 -1.95
CA LEU A 38 -1.13 8.94 -1.12
C LEU A 38 -1.47 9.70 0.16
N VAL A 39 -2.69 10.22 0.23
CA VAL A 39 -3.10 11.06 1.33
C VAL A 39 -3.72 10.17 2.40
N GLN A 40 -3.04 10.03 3.52
CA GLN A 40 -3.46 9.10 4.56
C GLN A 40 -4.86 9.35 5.03
N GLN A 41 -5.22 10.60 5.20
CA GLN A 41 -6.54 10.94 5.69
C GLN A 41 -7.63 10.51 4.72
N GLN A 42 -7.40 10.71 3.44
CA GLN A 42 -8.37 10.31 2.44
C GLN A 42 -8.49 8.80 2.36
N LEU A 43 -7.37 8.13 2.43
CA LEU A 43 -7.37 6.68 2.37
C LEU A 43 -8.04 6.09 3.60
N ALA A 44 -7.83 6.71 4.75
CA ALA A 44 -8.48 6.24 5.97
C ALA A 44 -9.99 6.34 5.85
N LYS A 45 -10.47 7.41 5.24
CA LYS A 45 -11.89 7.57 5.05
C LYS A 45 -12.40 6.54 4.05
N ARG A 46 -11.68 6.34 2.99
CA ARG A 46 -12.09 5.41 1.95
C ARG A 46 -12.20 3.99 2.49
N PHE A 47 -11.25 3.60 3.32
CA PHE A 47 -11.24 2.24 3.85
C PHE A 47 -12.00 2.10 5.17
N GLY A 48 -12.43 3.19 5.75
CA GLY A 48 -13.14 3.13 7.01
C GLY A 48 -12.29 2.70 8.18
N VAL A 49 -11.04 3.10 8.21
CA VAL A 49 -10.13 2.72 9.28
C VAL A 49 -9.44 3.95 9.84
N ALA A 50 -8.74 3.77 10.94
CA ALA A 50 -7.99 4.87 11.53
C ALA A 50 -6.82 5.24 10.64
N GLN A 51 -6.44 6.50 10.67
CA GLN A 51 -5.35 6.98 9.85
C GLN A 51 -4.04 6.25 10.17
N GLY A 52 -3.84 5.88 11.44
CA GLY A 52 -2.63 5.17 11.81
C GLY A 52 -2.51 3.80 11.15
N VAL A 53 -3.63 3.15 10.88
CA VAL A 53 -3.61 1.87 10.20
C VAL A 53 -3.13 2.06 8.76
N VAL A 54 -3.62 3.11 8.11
CA VAL A 54 -3.19 3.41 6.75
C VAL A 54 -1.71 3.71 6.74
N ARG A 55 -1.26 4.50 7.71
CA ARG A 55 0.14 4.86 7.75
C ARG A 55 1.02 3.64 7.90
N GLU A 56 0.64 2.71 8.75
CA GLU A 56 1.42 1.50 8.93
C GLU A 56 1.45 0.67 7.67
N ALA A 57 0.34 0.57 6.96
CA ALA A 57 0.29 -0.16 5.72
C ALA A 57 1.18 0.49 4.67
N LEU A 58 1.16 1.81 4.59
CA LEU A 58 2.00 2.51 3.64
C LEU A 58 3.47 2.36 3.95
N LEU A 59 3.83 2.35 5.23
CA LEU A 59 5.21 2.15 5.61
C LEU A 59 5.69 0.75 5.22
N GLU A 60 4.81 -0.21 5.28
CA GLU A 60 5.14 -1.54 4.86
C GLU A 60 5.39 -1.57 3.36
N LEU A 61 4.56 -0.89 2.58
CA LEU A 61 4.76 -0.81 1.15
C LEU A 61 6.02 -0.03 0.80
N GLN A 62 6.38 0.93 1.64
CA GLN A 62 7.62 1.66 1.44
C GLN A 62 8.80 0.73 1.59
N ALA A 63 8.73 -0.20 2.52
CA ALA A 63 9.80 -1.15 2.72
C ALA A 63 9.96 -2.04 1.49
N TYR A 64 8.90 -2.24 0.74
CA TYR A 64 9.00 -3.02 -0.49
C TYR A 64 9.37 -2.17 -1.71
N GLY A 65 9.49 -0.88 -1.54
CA GLY A 65 9.86 -0.01 -2.65
C GLY A 65 8.69 0.46 -3.48
N LEU A 66 7.47 0.19 -3.06
CA LEU A 66 6.30 0.61 -3.81
C LEU A 66 5.85 2.03 -3.48
N VAL A 67 6.24 2.52 -2.33
CA VAL A 67 5.85 3.84 -1.85
C VAL A 67 7.11 4.56 -1.41
N GLU A 68 7.16 5.86 -1.58
CA GLU A 68 8.29 6.65 -1.10
C GLU A 68 7.78 7.86 -0.34
N THR A 69 8.54 8.27 0.65
CA THR A 69 8.24 9.45 1.43
C THR A 69 9.14 10.56 0.96
N ILE A 70 8.55 11.69 0.62
CA ILE A 70 9.31 12.85 0.21
C ILE A 70 9.16 13.88 1.31
N ASP A 71 10.27 14.37 1.81
CA ASP A 71 10.28 15.29 2.93
C ASP A 71 9.35 16.46 2.71
N ASN A 72 8.54 16.74 3.70
CA ASN A 72 7.64 17.89 3.67
C ASN A 72 6.58 17.81 2.59
N ARG A 73 6.47 16.72 1.87
CA ARG A 73 5.47 16.61 0.83
C ARG A 73 4.53 15.46 1.04
N GLY A 74 4.96 14.43 1.74
CA GLY A 74 4.10 13.29 2.06
C GLY A 74 4.57 12.01 1.40
N MET A 75 3.66 11.08 1.24
CA MET A 75 3.97 9.78 0.69
C MET A 75 3.40 9.66 -0.71
N PHE A 76 4.13 9.04 -1.58
CA PHE A 76 3.79 8.95 -2.98
C PHE A 76 4.05 7.55 -3.50
N VAL A 77 3.33 7.15 -4.52
CA VAL A 77 3.61 5.89 -5.19
C VAL A 77 4.95 6.04 -5.89
N SER A 78 5.84 5.10 -5.69
CA SER A 78 7.15 5.19 -6.30
C SER A 78 7.01 5.06 -7.80
N GLN A 79 7.66 5.90 -8.54
CA GLN A 79 7.59 5.85 -9.98
C GLN A 79 8.29 4.63 -10.53
N LEU A 80 9.27 4.12 -9.82
CA LEU A 80 9.98 2.98 -10.29
C LEU A 80 9.31 1.67 -9.91
N SER A 81 8.40 1.72 -8.97
CA SER A 81 7.83 0.51 -8.44
C SER A 81 6.99 -0.24 -9.46
N THR A 82 6.15 0.45 -10.19
CA THR A 82 5.31 -0.17 -11.16
C THR A 82 6.14 -0.83 -12.24
N GLN A 83 7.15 -0.15 -12.68
CA GLN A 83 8.01 -0.69 -13.68
C GLN A 83 8.78 -1.88 -13.18
N LYS A 84 9.23 -1.86 -11.96
CA LYS A 84 9.91 -2.96 -11.36
C LYS A 84 9.02 -4.16 -11.27
N LEU A 85 7.78 -3.98 -10.90
CA LEU A 85 6.85 -5.07 -10.79
C LEU A 85 6.58 -5.68 -12.14
N LEU A 86 6.42 -4.89 -13.15
CA LEU A 86 6.22 -5.38 -14.47
C LEU A 86 7.43 -6.14 -14.96
N ASP A 87 8.59 -5.60 -14.72
CA ASP A 87 9.81 -6.26 -15.11
C ASP A 87 9.97 -7.58 -14.41
N SER A 88 9.60 -7.65 -13.16
CA SER A 88 9.82 -8.80 -12.40
C SER A 88 8.90 -9.89 -12.77
N PHE A 89 7.68 -9.66 -13.29
CA PHE A 89 6.91 -10.62 -13.46
C PHE A 89 6.51 -10.96 -14.74
N ASP A 90 6.47 -10.36 -15.57
CA ASP A 90 6.06 -10.83 -16.74
C ASP A 90 6.75 -10.63 -17.88
N VAL A 91 7.40 -9.68 -18.06
CA VAL A 91 8.18 -9.45 -19.20
C VAL A 91 9.06 -10.61 -19.45
N ARG A 92 9.72 -11.11 -18.43
CA ARG A 92 10.63 -12.11 -18.59
C ARG A 92 9.98 -13.39 -18.94
N GLU A 93 8.88 -13.65 -18.39
CA GLU A 93 8.22 -14.82 -18.72
C GLU A 93 7.71 -14.83 -20.10
N MET A 94 7.20 -13.76 -20.57
CA MET A 94 6.78 -13.67 -21.90
C MET A 94 7.91 -13.86 -22.83
N HIS A 95 9.03 -13.32 -22.52
CA HIS A 95 10.20 -13.43 -23.32
C HIS A 95 10.62 -14.85 -23.44
N GLU A 96 10.54 -15.58 -22.37
CA GLU A 96 10.93 -16.91 -22.43
C GLU A 96 9.92 -17.75 -23.12
N GLY A 97 8.73 -17.39 -23.09
CA GLY A 97 7.70 -18.08 -23.75
C GLY A 97 7.87 -18.06 -25.24
N LEU A 98 8.63 -17.19 -25.70
CA LEU A 98 8.91 -17.15 -27.08
C LEU A 98 10.05 -18.08 -27.42
#